data_8e43f848d0312aca5a6776f86d1ec625
#
_entry.id   8e43f848d0312aca5a6776f86d1ec625
#
_cell.length_a   1.000
_cell.length_b   1.000
_cell.length_c   1.000
_cell.angle_alpha   90.00
_cell.angle_beta   90.00
_cell.angle_gamma   90.00
#
_symmetry.space_group_name_H-M   'P 1'
#
loop_
_entity.id
_entity.type
_entity.pdbx_description
1 polymer ?
#
loop_
_entity_poly.entity_id
_entity_poly.type
_entity_poly.pdbx_seq_one_letter_code
_entity_poly.pdbx_strand_id
1 'polypeptide(L)'
;TPFAVAAQERLPALPQVPTFKELGHPALNDLAITWFGIVAPAGTPAIVVHKLNSAANAALQDAAVQERLQTMGVQVLGGAPQRLSSLIDETSRTVRQTVREQGLQPAAVR
;
A
#
# COMPACT_ATOMS: atom_id res chain seq x y z
N THR A 1 -21.66 -10.26 4.19
CA THR A 1 -20.62 -11.32 4.23
C THR A 1 -19.51 -10.90 3.27
N PRO A 2 -18.24 -10.79 3.70
CA PRO A 2 -17.13 -10.47 2.80
C PRO A 2 -16.95 -11.63 1.80
N PHE A 3 -16.76 -11.28 0.52
CA PHE A 3 -16.59 -12.23 -0.57
C PHE A 3 -15.09 -12.50 -0.86
N ALA A 4 -14.28 -11.44 -0.88
CA ALA A 4 -12.85 -11.50 -1.08
C ALA A 4 -12.17 -10.31 -0.42
N VAL A 5 -10.87 -10.41 -0.17
CA VAL A 5 -10.04 -9.31 0.34
C VAL A 5 -8.96 -8.96 -0.68
N ALA A 6 -8.65 -7.66 -0.77
CA ALA A 6 -7.51 -7.16 -1.54
C ALA A 6 -6.28 -7.12 -0.63
N ALA A 7 -5.53 -8.20 -0.61
CA ALA A 7 -4.30 -8.34 0.16
C ALA A 7 -3.37 -9.35 -0.50
N GLN A 8 -2.08 -9.32 -0.18
CA GLN A 8 -1.11 -10.30 -0.69
C GLN A 8 -1.38 -11.70 -0.14
N GLU A 9 -1.86 -11.76 1.11
CA GLU A 9 -2.23 -12.96 1.83
C GLU A 9 -3.55 -12.74 2.56
N ARG A 10 -4.21 -13.81 3.01
CA ARG A 10 -5.45 -13.72 3.79
C ARG A 10 -5.23 -12.92 5.07
N LEU A 11 -6.20 -12.10 5.42
CA LEU A 11 -6.11 -11.31 6.64
C LEU A 11 -6.28 -12.21 7.88
N PRO A 12 -5.45 -12.08 8.91
CA PRO A 12 -5.61 -12.84 10.15
C PRO A 12 -6.98 -12.68 10.81
N ALA A 13 -7.60 -11.52 10.65
CA ALA A 13 -8.95 -11.23 11.15
C ALA A 13 -10.05 -11.91 10.34
N LEU A 14 -9.77 -12.37 9.12
CA LEU A 14 -10.73 -12.99 8.20
C LEU A 14 -10.10 -14.20 7.49
N PRO A 15 -9.63 -15.22 8.22
CA PRO A 15 -8.85 -16.31 7.64
C PRO A 15 -9.62 -17.17 6.63
N GLN A 16 -10.96 -17.18 6.71
CA GLN A 16 -11.84 -17.90 5.81
C GLN A 16 -12.14 -17.14 4.50
N VAL A 17 -11.78 -15.84 4.40
CA VAL A 17 -12.06 -15.03 3.21
C VAL A 17 -10.85 -15.07 2.28
N PRO A 18 -11.01 -15.55 1.03
CA PRO A 18 -9.91 -15.61 0.07
C PRO A 18 -9.50 -14.22 -0.41
N THR A 19 -8.28 -14.10 -0.92
CA THR A 19 -7.83 -12.92 -1.64
C THR A 19 -8.35 -12.94 -3.09
N PHE A 20 -8.43 -11.80 -3.75
CA PHE A 20 -8.72 -11.74 -5.18
C PHE A 20 -7.71 -12.52 -6.02
N LYS A 21 -6.45 -12.58 -5.59
CA LYS A 21 -5.40 -13.36 -6.21
C LYS A 21 -5.70 -14.87 -6.16
N GLU A 22 -6.16 -15.39 -5.03
CA GLU A 22 -6.57 -16.80 -4.89
C GLU A 22 -7.79 -17.15 -5.74
N LEU A 23 -8.66 -16.17 -6.00
CA LEU A 23 -9.82 -16.32 -6.88
C LEU A 23 -9.48 -16.17 -8.39
N GLY A 24 -8.21 -16.04 -8.74
CA GLY A 24 -7.77 -15.91 -10.12
C GLY A 24 -7.82 -14.50 -10.70
N HIS A 25 -7.98 -13.48 -9.84
CA HIS A 25 -8.06 -12.08 -10.24
C HIS A 25 -6.93 -11.22 -9.64
N PRO A 26 -5.64 -11.50 -9.94
CA PRO A 26 -4.51 -10.78 -9.35
C PRO A 26 -4.56 -9.27 -9.65
N ALA A 27 -5.01 -8.86 -10.84
CA ALA A 27 -5.11 -7.45 -11.21
C ALA A 27 -6.10 -6.68 -10.31
N LEU A 28 -7.21 -7.29 -9.90
CA LEU A 28 -8.14 -6.68 -8.96
C LEU A 28 -7.53 -6.55 -7.57
N ASN A 29 -6.70 -7.49 -7.18
CA ASN A 29 -5.97 -7.44 -5.92
C ASN A 29 -5.09 -6.19 -5.86
N ASP A 30 -4.31 -5.95 -6.91
CA ASP A 30 -3.36 -4.83 -6.97
C ASP A 30 -4.06 -3.46 -7.06
N LEU A 31 -5.20 -3.39 -7.75
CA LEU A 31 -6.00 -2.16 -7.87
C LEU A 31 -6.76 -1.80 -6.60
N ALA A 32 -7.16 -2.79 -5.81
CA ALA A 32 -8.01 -2.59 -4.64
C ALA A 32 -7.23 -2.40 -3.34
N ILE A 33 -5.90 -2.64 -3.33
CA ILE A 33 -5.06 -2.41 -2.15
C ILE A 33 -4.89 -0.90 -1.94
N THR A 34 -5.29 -0.43 -0.76
CA THR A 34 -4.98 0.92 -0.30
C THR A 34 -3.73 0.89 0.56
N TRP A 35 -2.81 1.79 0.33
CA TRP A 35 -1.57 1.91 1.10
C TRP A 35 -1.39 3.33 1.63
N PHE A 36 -0.65 3.45 2.72
CA PHE A 36 -0.29 4.71 3.37
C PHE A 36 1.23 4.81 3.45
N GLY A 37 1.75 6.00 3.27
CA GLY A 37 3.19 6.26 3.34
C GLY A 37 3.48 7.66 3.87
N ILE A 38 4.70 7.84 4.37
CA ILE A 38 5.23 9.13 4.77
C ILE A 38 6.19 9.59 3.68
N VAL A 39 6.03 10.82 3.22
CA VAL A 39 6.87 11.42 2.20
C VAL A 39 7.55 12.68 2.72
N ALA A 40 8.71 13.02 2.18
CA ALA A 40 9.41 14.25 2.45
C ALA A 40 9.38 15.18 1.22
N PRO A 41 9.47 16.49 1.40
CA PRO A 41 9.57 17.44 0.29
C PRO A 41 10.75 17.13 -0.64
N ALA A 42 10.61 17.49 -1.92
CA ALA A 42 11.71 17.38 -2.86
C ALA A 42 12.92 18.21 -2.37
N GLY A 43 14.13 17.67 -2.54
CA GLY A 43 15.35 18.31 -2.08
C GLY A 43 15.71 18.09 -0.61
N THR A 44 14.90 17.32 0.14
CA THR A 44 15.28 16.91 1.51
C THR A 44 16.61 16.14 1.48
N PRO A 45 17.61 16.53 2.28
CA PRO A 45 18.92 15.85 2.30
C PRO A 45 18.76 14.36 2.62
N ALA A 46 19.54 13.52 1.93
CA ALA A 46 19.46 12.06 2.09
C ALA A 46 19.65 11.61 3.54
N ILE A 47 20.52 12.26 4.30
CA ILE A 47 20.75 11.93 5.71
C ILE A 47 19.51 12.16 6.57
N VAL A 48 18.71 13.18 6.25
CA VAL A 48 17.43 13.44 6.94
C VAL A 48 16.41 12.37 6.59
N VAL A 49 16.30 12.02 5.29
CA VAL A 49 15.43 10.93 4.83
C VAL A 49 15.78 9.62 5.52
N HIS A 50 17.06 9.29 5.62
CA HIS A 50 17.51 8.08 6.32
C HIS A 50 17.17 8.09 7.81
N LYS A 51 17.36 9.21 8.50
CA LYS A 51 17.00 9.33 9.92
C LYS A 51 15.49 9.17 10.14
N LEU A 52 14.68 9.82 9.32
CA LEU A 52 13.22 9.71 9.40
C LEU A 52 12.75 8.28 9.10
N ASN A 53 13.32 7.65 8.08
CA ASN A 53 13.01 6.25 7.73
C ASN A 53 13.38 5.30 8.86
N SER A 54 14.56 5.45 9.47
CA SER A 54 14.97 4.63 10.61
C SER A 54 14.05 4.80 11.81
N ALA A 55 13.67 6.05 12.13
CA ALA A 55 12.73 6.34 13.22
C ALA A 55 11.33 5.77 12.94
N ALA A 56 10.83 5.91 11.72
CA ALA A 56 9.54 5.34 11.31
C ALA A 56 9.55 3.80 11.40
N ASN A 57 10.59 3.16 10.88
CA ASN A 57 10.72 1.70 10.98
C ASN A 57 10.83 1.23 12.44
N ALA A 58 11.53 1.95 13.31
CA ALA A 58 11.60 1.64 14.73
C ALA A 58 10.21 1.76 15.40
N ALA A 59 9.46 2.82 15.09
CA ALA A 59 8.10 2.99 15.60
C ALA A 59 7.16 1.86 15.12
N LEU A 60 7.32 1.38 13.89
CA LEU A 60 6.55 0.25 13.35
C LEU A 60 6.90 -1.10 14.01
N GLN A 61 8.01 -1.20 14.74
CA GLN A 61 8.37 -2.38 15.55
C GLN A 61 7.83 -2.30 16.99
N ASP A 62 7.32 -1.15 17.42
CA ASP A 62 6.70 -0.99 18.72
C ASP A 62 5.41 -1.80 18.81
N ALA A 63 5.28 -2.61 19.88
CA ALA A 63 4.17 -3.54 20.04
C ALA A 63 2.80 -2.82 20.13
N ALA A 64 2.75 -1.67 20.81
CA ALA A 64 1.52 -0.90 20.94
C ALA A 64 1.09 -0.28 19.60
N VAL A 65 2.06 0.15 18.79
CA VAL A 65 1.80 0.67 17.43
C VAL A 65 1.28 -0.45 16.54
N GLN A 66 1.91 -1.62 16.57
CA GLN A 66 1.49 -2.78 15.78
C GLN A 66 0.07 -3.23 16.14
N GLU A 67 -0.23 -3.37 17.43
CA GLU A 67 -1.56 -3.74 17.92
C GLU A 67 -2.63 -2.76 17.42
N ARG A 68 -2.35 -1.46 17.51
CA ARG A 68 -3.27 -0.43 17.04
C ARG A 68 -3.52 -0.49 15.54
N LEU A 69 -2.46 -0.66 14.74
CA LEU A 69 -2.56 -0.79 13.29
C LEU A 69 -3.33 -2.07 12.89
N GLN A 70 -3.05 -3.19 13.55
CA GLN A 70 -3.78 -4.43 13.33
C GLN A 70 -5.28 -4.32 13.65
N THR A 71 -5.63 -3.63 14.75
CA THR A 71 -7.03 -3.36 15.12
C THR A 71 -7.74 -2.52 14.04
N MET A 72 -7.01 -1.65 13.34
CA MET A 72 -7.51 -0.87 12.20
C MET A 72 -7.53 -1.66 10.88
N GLY A 73 -7.09 -2.92 10.88
CA GLY A 73 -6.99 -3.74 9.67
C GLY A 73 -5.82 -3.35 8.76
N VAL A 74 -4.83 -2.63 9.28
CA VAL A 74 -3.65 -2.17 8.52
C VAL A 74 -2.51 -3.18 8.67
N GLN A 75 -1.99 -3.65 7.53
CA GLN A 75 -0.79 -4.48 7.48
C GLN A 75 0.47 -3.59 7.49
N VAL A 76 1.35 -3.84 8.45
CA VAL A 76 2.62 -3.10 8.55
C VAL A 76 3.63 -3.61 7.52
N LEU A 77 4.13 -2.75 6.67
CA LEU A 77 5.12 -3.10 5.65
C LEU A 77 6.53 -2.60 5.99
N GLY A 78 6.67 -1.33 6.35
CA GLY A 78 7.96 -0.71 6.63
C GLY A 78 8.98 -0.83 5.48
N GLY A 79 10.25 -0.71 5.78
CA GLY A 79 11.37 -0.95 4.86
C GLY A 79 12.11 0.31 4.40
N ALA A 80 12.92 0.16 3.36
CA ALA A 80 13.72 1.24 2.79
C ALA A 80 12.85 2.27 2.03
N PRO A 81 13.27 3.55 1.93
CA PRO A 81 12.53 4.59 1.21
C PRO A 81 12.19 4.22 -0.24
N GLN A 82 13.08 3.49 -0.91
CA GLN A 82 12.90 3.04 -2.30
C GLN A 82 11.69 2.13 -2.49
N ARG A 83 11.28 1.41 -1.44
CA ARG A 83 10.09 0.55 -1.50
C ARG A 83 8.81 1.35 -1.79
N LEU A 84 8.66 2.51 -1.14
CA LEU A 84 7.52 3.39 -1.39
C LEU A 84 7.59 4.00 -2.81
N SER A 85 8.77 4.41 -3.27
CA SER A 85 8.95 4.93 -4.64
C SER A 85 8.54 3.89 -5.68
N SER A 86 9.00 2.65 -5.55
CA SER A 86 8.62 1.55 -6.45
C SER A 86 7.11 1.30 -6.43
N LEU A 87 6.49 1.30 -5.25
CA LEU A 87 5.05 1.10 -5.10
C LEU A 87 4.25 2.22 -5.79
N ILE A 88 4.69 3.47 -5.66
CA ILE A 88 4.08 4.62 -6.36
C ILE A 88 4.18 4.44 -7.87
N ASP A 89 5.34 4.07 -8.39
CA ASP A 89 5.58 3.88 -9.82
C ASP A 89 4.75 2.73 -10.40
N GLU A 90 4.67 1.61 -9.69
CA GLU A 90 3.86 0.46 -10.08
C GLU A 90 2.37 0.79 -10.08
N THR A 91 1.87 1.38 -8.99
CA THR A 91 0.48 1.79 -8.88
C THR A 91 0.12 2.80 -9.98
N SER A 92 0.98 3.79 -10.23
CA SER A 92 0.78 4.79 -11.27
C SER A 92 0.71 4.17 -12.67
N ARG A 93 1.57 3.19 -12.96
CA ARG A 93 1.55 2.46 -14.25
C ARG A 93 0.25 1.68 -14.42
N THR A 94 -0.14 0.92 -13.41
CA THR A 94 -1.37 0.11 -13.43
C THR A 94 -2.60 0.99 -13.62
N VAL A 95 -2.72 2.07 -12.86
CA VAL A 95 -3.84 3.01 -12.99
C VAL A 95 -3.88 3.64 -14.39
N ARG A 96 -2.74 4.12 -14.92
CA ARG A 96 -2.68 4.70 -16.26
C ARG A 96 -3.07 3.71 -17.36
N GLN A 97 -2.65 2.46 -17.21
CA GLN A 97 -3.01 1.40 -18.14
C GLN A 97 -4.52 1.14 -18.11
N THR A 98 -5.10 0.96 -16.91
CA THR A 98 -6.54 0.75 -16.73
C THR A 98 -7.36 1.90 -17.31
N VAL A 99 -6.95 3.14 -17.05
CA VAL A 99 -7.60 4.34 -17.61
C VAL A 99 -7.61 4.32 -19.14
N ARG A 100 -6.49 3.92 -19.78
CA ARG A 100 -6.41 3.81 -21.25
C ARG A 100 -7.28 2.68 -21.79
N GLU A 101 -7.22 1.50 -21.18
CA GLU A 101 -7.97 0.31 -21.62
C GLU A 101 -9.48 0.50 -21.47
N GLN A 102 -9.91 1.23 -20.45
CA GLN A 102 -11.33 1.50 -20.19
C GLN A 102 -11.82 2.80 -20.86
N GLY A 103 -10.97 3.52 -21.60
CA GLY A 103 -11.34 4.78 -22.23
C GLY A 103 -11.75 5.89 -21.25
N LEU A 104 -11.35 5.78 -19.99
CA LEU A 104 -11.66 6.77 -18.97
C LEU A 104 -10.82 8.02 -19.19
N GLN A 105 -11.46 9.19 -19.32
CA GLN A 105 -10.75 10.46 -19.31
C GLN A 105 -10.62 10.95 -17.86
N PRO A 106 -9.40 11.37 -17.42
CA PRO A 106 -9.27 12.02 -16.13
C PRO A 106 -10.17 13.25 -16.10
N ALA A 107 -11.01 13.37 -15.08
CA ALA A 107 -11.72 14.61 -14.87
C ALA A 107 -10.68 15.74 -14.78
N ALA A 108 -10.87 16.79 -15.59
CA ALA A 108 -9.99 17.96 -15.53
C ALA A 108 -10.06 18.51 -14.09
N VAL A 109 -8.98 18.38 -13.36
CA VAL A 109 -8.82 19.03 -12.06
C VAL A 109 -8.73 20.52 -12.37
N ARG A 110 -9.79 21.24 -12.05
CA ARG A 110 -9.83 22.71 -12.10
C ARG A 110 -9.13 23.28 -10.87
#